data_68347f3f25ab1a0e21f63f21557f84a6
#
_entry.id   68347f3f25ab1a0e21f63f21557f84a6
#
_cell.length_a   1.000
_cell.length_b   1.000
_cell.length_c   1.000
_cell.angle_alpha   90.00
_cell.angle_beta   90.00
_cell.angle_gamma   90.00
#
_symmetry.space_group_name_H-M   'P 1'
#
loop_
_entity.id
_entity.type
_entity.pdbx_description
1 polymer ?
#
loop_
_entity_poly.entity_id
_entity_poly.type
_entity_poly.pdbx_seq_one_letter_code
_entity_poly.pdbx_strand_id
1 'polypeptide(L)'
;MRYNDLRAALRLARRERGLTQEGLAARSGVSRITIARLEAGAARDIRLGTVVSLCDALGLEIAAVSVDARPTLQVLLARERDRSRRLDLQRRHAVLAARLLAAPRPKATALVVRARGVVDRWERERLCSRHYVSRWRSMLEGPVERVAQALLEPGEWRDALFQNTPWAFVLEPAASSASSPVLRARRR
;
A
#
# COMPACT_ATOMS: atom_id res chain seq x y z
N MET A 1 -0.37 -12.02 -20.37
CA MET A 1 -0.49 -13.12 -19.37
C MET A 1 -1.30 -14.25 -20.00
N ARG A 2 -0.71 -15.42 -20.15
CA ARG A 2 -1.47 -16.58 -20.68
C ARG A 2 -2.34 -17.11 -19.54
N TYR A 3 -3.47 -17.72 -19.86
CA TYR A 3 -4.40 -18.28 -18.87
C TYR A 3 -3.72 -19.26 -17.87
N ASN A 4 -2.74 -20.02 -18.38
CA ASN A 4 -1.94 -20.93 -17.56
C ASN A 4 -1.06 -20.19 -16.54
N ASP A 5 -0.59 -18.99 -16.86
CA ASP A 5 0.25 -18.17 -15.98
C ASP A 5 -0.59 -17.57 -14.85
N LEU A 6 -1.85 -17.16 -15.14
CA LEU A 6 -2.76 -16.61 -14.15
C LEU A 6 -3.08 -17.61 -13.04
N ARG A 7 -3.47 -18.84 -13.39
CA ARG A 7 -3.82 -19.87 -12.39
C ARG A 7 -2.62 -20.29 -11.55
N ALA A 8 -1.43 -20.38 -12.17
CA ALA A 8 -0.20 -20.68 -11.45
C ALA A 8 0.13 -19.56 -10.46
N ALA A 9 0.01 -18.29 -10.87
CA ALA A 9 0.21 -17.13 -10.02
C ALA A 9 -0.77 -17.09 -8.83
N LEU A 10 -2.07 -17.30 -9.07
CA LEU A 10 -3.08 -17.34 -8.02
C LEU A 10 -2.82 -18.47 -7.01
N ARG A 11 -2.50 -19.68 -7.50
CA ARG A 11 -2.17 -20.82 -6.64
C ARG A 11 -0.92 -20.60 -5.82
N LEU A 12 0.13 -20.02 -6.41
CA LEU A 12 1.38 -19.68 -5.72
C LEU A 12 1.10 -18.63 -4.64
N ALA A 13 0.48 -17.51 -5.00
CA ALA A 13 0.16 -16.44 -4.07
C ALA A 13 -0.71 -16.89 -2.89
N ARG A 14 -1.68 -17.79 -3.13
CA ARG A 14 -2.47 -18.39 -2.06
C ARG A 14 -1.60 -19.22 -1.10
N ARG A 15 -0.70 -20.04 -1.63
CA ARG A 15 0.18 -20.91 -0.83
C ARG A 15 1.19 -20.11 -0.01
N GLU A 16 1.79 -19.09 -0.61
CA GLU A 16 2.71 -18.19 0.08
C GLU A 16 2.06 -17.47 1.28
N ARG A 17 0.73 -17.26 1.20
CA ARG A 17 -0.06 -16.69 2.30
C ARG A 17 -0.60 -17.74 3.28
N GLY A 18 -0.21 -19.00 3.14
CA GLY A 18 -0.69 -20.09 3.99
C GLY A 18 -2.19 -20.38 3.90
N LEU A 19 -2.88 -19.86 2.86
CA LEU A 19 -4.31 -20.03 2.71
C LEU A 19 -4.67 -21.38 2.11
N THR A 20 -5.69 -22.05 2.67
CA THR A 20 -6.38 -23.16 2.02
C THR A 20 -7.30 -22.64 0.90
N GLN A 21 -7.79 -23.51 0.02
CA GLN A 21 -8.83 -23.12 -0.96
C GLN A 21 -10.11 -22.65 -0.28
N GLU A 22 -10.45 -23.22 0.86
CA GLU A 22 -11.56 -22.79 1.72
C GLU A 22 -11.33 -21.38 2.29
N GLY A 23 -10.13 -21.15 2.83
CA GLY A 23 -9.75 -19.84 3.36
C GLY A 23 -9.77 -18.74 2.29
N LEU A 24 -9.34 -19.06 1.07
CA LEU A 24 -9.43 -18.12 -0.05
C LEU A 24 -10.89 -17.90 -0.47
N ALA A 25 -11.74 -18.95 -0.46
CA ALA A 25 -13.17 -18.82 -0.75
C ALA A 25 -13.87 -17.89 0.22
N ALA A 26 -13.63 -18.05 1.51
CA ALA A 26 -14.18 -17.19 2.56
C ALA A 26 -13.75 -15.70 2.41
N ARG A 27 -12.50 -15.46 1.96
CA ARG A 27 -11.97 -14.09 1.79
C ARG A 27 -12.42 -13.40 0.51
N SER A 28 -12.56 -14.17 -0.58
CA SER A 28 -12.84 -13.62 -1.91
C SER A 28 -14.33 -13.61 -2.27
N GLY A 29 -15.18 -14.34 -1.52
CA GLY A 29 -16.58 -14.59 -1.89
C GLY A 29 -16.74 -15.53 -3.09
N VAL A 30 -15.67 -16.12 -3.61
CA VAL A 30 -15.67 -17.07 -4.71
C VAL A 30 -15.80 -18.49 -4.16
N SER A 31 -16.68 -19.31 -4.74
CA SER A 31 -16.88 -20.68 -4.25
C SER A 31 -15.59 -21.50 -4.29
N ARG A 32 -15.35 -22.34 -3.28
CA ARG A 32 -14.22 -23.26 -3.22
C ARG A 32 -14.12 -24.14 -4.47
N ILE A 33 -15.28 -24.58 -5.00
CA ILE A 33 -15.31 -25.41 -6.22
C ILE A 33 -14.76 -24.64 -7.42
N THR A 34 -15.08 -23.36 -7.55
CA THR A 34 -14.57 -22.50 -8.62
C THR A 34 -13.05 -22.34 -8.49
N ILE A 35 -12.55 -22.11 -7.28
CA ILE A 35 -11.11 -21.99 -7.00
C ILE A 35 -10.39 -23.30 -7.33
N ALA A 36 -10.90 -24.44 -6.88
CA ALA A 36 -10.32 -25.74 -7.15
C ALA A 36 -10.25 -26.05 -8.66
N ARG A 37 -11.33 -25.80 -9.40
CA ARG A 37 -11.38 -25.99 -10.87
C ARG A 37 -10.43 -25.04 -11.60
N LEU A 38 -10.30 -23.80 -11.14
CA LEU A 38 -9.36 -22.84 -11.69
C LEU A 38 -7.91 -23.29 -11.49
N GLU A 39 -7.53 -23.65 -10.27
CA GLU A 39 -6.19 -24.11 -9.94
C GLU A 39 -5.81 -25.44 -10.62
N ALA A 40 -6.79 -26.33 -10.82
CA ALA A 40 -6.60 -27.58 -11.55
C ALA A 40 -6.55 -27.38 -13.08
N GLY A 41 -6.88 -26.20 -13.58
CA GLY A 41 -6.97 -25.94 -15.02
C GLY A 41 -8.21 -26.52 -15.71
N ALA A 42 -9.21 -26.94 -14.93
CA ALA A 42 -10.47 -27.49 -15.42
C ALA A 42 -11.50 -26.40 -15.76
N ALA A 43 -11.27 -25.15 -15.39
CA ALA A 43 -12.10 -24.01 -15.78
C ALA A 43 -11.69 -23.56 -17.19
N ARG A 44 -12.59 -23.70 -18.17
CA ARG A 44 -12.35 -23.24 -19.55
C ARG A 44 -12.63 -21.76 -19.73
N ASP A 45 -13.55 -21.25 -18.92
CA ASP A 45 -13.95 -19.84 -18.92
C ASP A 45 -14.14 -19.35 -17.49
N ILE A 46 -13.65 -18.15 -17.21
CA ILE A 46 -13.78 -17.50 -15.91
C ILE A 46 -14.14 -16.04 -16.12
N ARG A 47 -15.14 -15.56 -15.41
CA ARG A 47 -15.54 -14.17 -15.48
C ARG A 47 -14.44 -13.27 -14.90
N LEU A 48 -14.18 -12.15 -15.56
CA LEU A 48 -13.17 -11.17 -15.10
C LEU A 48 -13.42 -10.75 -13.65
N GLY A 49 -14.68 -10.51 -13.25
CA GLY A 49 -15.05 -10.18 -11.87
C GLY A 49 -14.58 -11.22 -10.85
N THR A 50 -14.67 -12.53 -11.20
CA THR A 50 -14.16 -13.61 -10.34
C THR A 50 -12.64 -13.53 -10.18
N VAL A 51 -11.91 -13.22 -11.27
CA VAL A 51 -10.46 -13.05 -11.24
C VAL A 51 -10.09 -11.85 -10.38
N VAL A 52 -10.80 -10.72 -10.54
CA VAL A 52 -10.60 -9.50 -9.71
C VAL A 52 -10.79 -9.83 -8.24
N SER A 53 -11.90 -10.47 -7.85
CA SER A 53 -12.17 -10.83 -6.45
C SER A 53 -11.08 -11.73 -5.85
N LEU A 54 -10.55 -12.68 -6.63
CA LEU A 54 -9.44 -13.53 -6.18
C LEU A 54 -8.14 -12.75 -6.02
N CYS A 55 -7.83 -11.88 -6.97
CA CYS A 55 -6.64 -11.03 -6.91
C CYS A 55 -6.70 -10.06 -5.72
N ASP A 56 -7.84 -9.42 -5.48
CA ASP A 56 -8.04 -8.53 -4.34
C ASP A 56 -7.86 -9.28 -3.02
N ALA A 57 -8.46 -10.48 -2.89
CA ALA A 57 -8.30 -11.31 -1.69
C ALA A 57 -6.86 -11.78 -1.46
N LEU A 58 -6.06 -11.84 -2.51
CA LEU A 58 -4.65 -12.22 -2.49
C LEU A 58 -3.70 -11.01 -2.55
N GLY A 59 -4.18 -9.78 -2.56
CA GLY A 59 -3.34 -8.58 -2.69
C GLY A 59 -2.53 -8.56 -4.00
N LEU A 60 -3.09 -9.12 -5.07
CA LEU A 60 -2.50 -9.10 -6.41
C LEU A 60 -3.12 -8.00 -7.24
N GLU A 61 -2.31 -7.31 -8.02
CA GLU A 61 -2.77 -6.31 -8.99
C GLU A 61 -2.95 -6.93 -10.37
N ILE A 62 -4.07 -6.64 -11.02
CA ILE A 62 -4.32 -7.02 -12.42
C ILE A 62 -3.96 -5.85 -13.30
N ALA A 63 -2.95 -6.04 -14.17
CA ALA A 63 -2.60 -5.07 -15.19
C ALA A 63 -2.89 -5.62 -16.60
N ALA A 64 -3.60 -4.87 -17.40
CA ALA A 64 -3.72 -5.15 -18.82
C ALA A 64 -2.45 -4.66 -19.53
N VAL A 65 -1.70 -5.60 -20.13
CA VAL A 65 -0.50 -5.28 -20.89
C VAL A 65 -0.74 -5.72 -22.33
N SER A 66 -0.54 -4.81 -23.30
CA SER A 66 -0.55 -5.18 -24.72
C SER A 66 0.61 -6.16 -24.99
N VAL A 67 0.28 -7.32 -25.58
CA VAL A 67 1.28 -8.37 -25.86
C VAL A 67 2.28 -7.92 -26.92
N ASP A 68 1.86 -7.02 -27.80
CA ASP A 68 2.67 -6.53 -28.94
C ASP A 68 3.40 -5.21 -28.62
N ALA A 69 3.11 -4.58 -27.51
CA ALA A 69 3.77 -3.33 -27.12
C ALA A 69 4.97 -3.63 -26.23
N ARG A 70 6.16 -3.50 -26.78
CA ARG A 70 7.33 -3.21 -25.94
C ARG A 70 6.96 -1.99 -25.10
N PRO A 71 7.12 -2.04 -23.75
CA PRO A 71 6.78 -0.90 -22.93
C PRO A 71 7.50 0.32 -23.48
N THR A 72 6.75 1.37 -23.80
CA THR A 72 7.36 2.60 -24.29
C THR A 72 8.29 3.14 -23.22
N LEU A 73 9.32 3.89 -23.62
CA LEU A 73 10.22 4.54 -22.67
C LEU A 73 9.44 5.33 -21.60
N GLN A 74 8.32 5.94 -21.99
CA GLN A 74 7.44 6.66 -21.04
C GLN A 74 6.85 5.75 -19.96
N VAL A 75 6.41 4.54 -20.32
CA VAL A 75 5.88 3.55 -19.36
C VAL A 75 6.99 3.07 -18.41
N LEU A 76 8.19 2.82 -18.94
CA LEU A 76 9.34 2.44 -18.12
C LEU A 76 9.73 3.56 -17.15
N LEU A 77 9.78 4.80 -17.61
CA LEU A 77 10.06 5.97 -16.79
C LEU A 77 8.97 6.20 -15.72
N ALA A 78 7.70 6.00 -16.07
CA ALA A 78 6.60 6.10 -15.09
C ALA A 78 6.74 5.04 -13.97
N ARG A 79 7.02 3.78 -14.35
CA ARG A 79 7.24 2.70 -13.38
C ARG A 79 8.44 2.98 -12.46
N GLU A 80 9.54 3.50 -13.02
CA GLU A 80 10.72 3.85 -12.23
C GLU A 80 10.45 5.02 -11.29
N ARG A 81 9.71 6.04 -11.73
CA ARG A 81 9.27 7.14 -10.86
C ARG A 81 8.40 6.65 -9.71
N ASP A 82 7.47 5.73 -9.96
CA ASP A 82 6.60 5.16 -8.93
C ASP A 82 7.39 4.30 -7.95
N ARG A 83 8.36 3.53 -8.45
CA ARG A 83 9.29 2.77 -7.61
C ARG A 83 10.11 3.69 -6.71
N SER A 84 10.69 4.74 -7.29
CA SER A 84 11.48 5.73 -6.54
C SER A 84 10.66 6.44 -5.47
N ARG A 85 9.41 6.83 -5.77
CA ARG A 85 8.48 7.42 -4.80
C ARG A 85 8.19 6.47 -3.63
N ARG A 86 7.93 5.19 -3.92
CA ARG A 86 7.69 4.17 -2.87
C ARG A 86 8.91 4.01 -1.97
N LEU A 87 10.09 3.89 -2.54
CA LEU A 87 11.34 3.79 -1.78
C LEU A 87 11.60 5.03 -0.91
N ASP A 88 11.34 6.23 -1.43
CA ASP A 88 11.47 7.46 -0.66
C ASP A 88 10.50 7.50 0.53
N LEU A 89 9.24 7.12 0.32
CA LEU A 89 8.27 7.02 1.42
C LEU A 89 8.71 6.00 2.48
N GLN A 90 9.17 4.83 2.08
CA GLN A 90 9.69 3.82 3.00
C GLN A 90 10.88 4.37 3.80
N ARG A 91 11.84 5.02 3.13
CA ARG A 91 13.00 5.64 3.78
C ARG A 91 12.58 6.72 4.80
N ARG A 92 11.63 7.58 4.45
CA ARG A 92 11.12 8.61 5.38
C ARG A 92 10.47 8.00 6.61
N HIS A 93 9.70 6.93 6.47
CA HIS A 93 9.10 6.23 7.62
C HIS A 93 10.16 5.51 8.46
N ALA A 94 11.23 4.96 7.85
CA ALA A 94 12.35 4.39 8.59
C ALA A 94 13.10 5.46 9.39
N VAL A 95 13.36 6.63 8.81
CA VAL A 95 13.94 7.77 9.52
C VAL A 95 13.04 8.24 10.68
N LEU A 96 11.72 8.28 10.46
CA LEU A 96 10.76 8.59 11.52
C LEU A 96 10.83 7.56 12.67
N ALA A 97 10.87 6.27 12.36
CA ALA A 97 11.00 5.22 13.37
C ALA A 97 12.28 5.42 14.23
N ALA A 98 13.41 5.67 13.57
CA ALA A 98 14.67 5.98 14.28
C ALA A 98 14.55 7.24 15.16
N ARG A 99 13.88 8.30 14.68
CA ARG A 99 13.63 9.51 15.47
C ARG A 99 12.73 9.26 16.67
N LEU A 100 11.71 8.42 16.54
CA LEU A 100 10.83 8.04 17.65
C LEU A 100 11.60 7.31 18.75
N LEU A 101 12.53 6.42 18.36
CA LEU A 101 13.36 5.66 19.30
C LEU A 101 14.43 6.53 19.98
N ALA A 102 15.01 7.49 19.27
CA ALA A 102 16.06 8.37 19.78
C ALA A 102 15.53 9.55 20.59
N ALA A 103 14.25 9.92 20.44
CA ALA A 103 13.67 11.08 21.12
C ALA A 103 13.38 10.80 22.61
N PRO A 104 13.42 11.81 23.49
CA PRO A 104 12.92 11.68 24.85
C PRO A 104 11.46 11.16 24.84
N ARG A 105 11.15 10.23 25.74
CA ARG A 105 9.85 9.55 25.80
C ARG A 105 8.62 10.47 25.73
N PRO A 106 8.57 11.60 26.46
CA PRO A 106 7.41 12.50 26.37
C PRO A 106 7.23 13.08 24.97
N LYS A 107 8.32 13.42 24.29
CA LYS A 107 8.31 13.98 22.94
C LYS A 107 7.87 12.93 21.90
N ALA A 108 8.40 11.72 21.98
CA ALA A 108 8.02 10.61 21.11
C ALA A 108 6.55 10.25 21.29
N THR A 109 6.07 10.16 22.54
CA THR A 109 4.65 9.90 22.86
C THR A 109 3.75 11.00 22.29
N ALA A 110 4.11 12.27 22.42
CA ALA A 110 3.33 13.38 21.87
C ALA A 110 3.18 13.28 20.34
N LEU A 111 4.23 12.84 19.63
CA LEU A 111 4.15 12.60 18.18
C LEU A 111 3.17 11.47 17.84
N VAL A 112 3.20 10.36 18.56
CA VAL A 112 2.26 9.24 18.37
C VAL A 112 0.82 9.67 18.66
N VAL A 113 0.58 10.41 19.74
CA VAL A 113 -0.74 10.96 20.07
C VAL A 113 -1.26 11.86 18.96
N ARG A 114 -0.41 12.73 18.41
CA ARG A 114 -0.78 13.58 17.28
C ARG A 114 -1.14 12.77 16.03
N ALA A 115 -0.39 11.72 15.72
CA ALA A 115 -0.72 10.83 14.60
C ALA A 115 -2.06 10.11 14.80
N ARG A 116 -2.37 9.64 16.03
CA ARG A 116 -3.69 9.10 16.37
C ARG A 116 -4.79 10.11 16.12
N GLY A 117 -4.61 11.36 16.56
CA GLY A 117 -5.57 12.44 16.30
C GLY A 117 -5.83 12.69 14.80
N VAL A 118 -4.83 12.50 13.94
CA VAL A 118 -5.01 12.56 12.47
C VAL A 118 -5.90 11.41 11.99
N VAL A 119 -5.66 10.18 12.45
CA VAL A 119 -6.47 9.00 12.09
C VAL A 119 -7.91 9.14 12.57
N ASP A 120 -8.12 9.65 13.79
CA ASP A 120 -9.46 9.91 14.33
C ASP A 120 -10.22 11.00 13.54
N ARG A 121 -9.51 12.02 13.07
CA ARG A 121 -10.08 13.01 12.16
C ARG A 121 -10.49 12.38 10.84
N TRP A 122 -9.63 11.52 10.24
CA TRP A 122 -9.97 10.82 9.00
C TRP A 122 -11.25 10.01 9.12
N GLU A 123 -11.48 9.36 10.26
CA GLU A 123 -12.70 8.60 10.50
C GLU A 123 -13.93 9.50 10.62
N ARG A 124 -13.85 10.53 11.46
CA ARG A 124 -14.98 11.47 11.69
C ARG A 124 -15.39 12.20 10.39
N GLU A 125 -14.41 12.65 9.63
CA GLU A 125 -14.63 13.43 8.41
C GLU A 125 -14.74 12.55 7.16
N ARG A 126 -14.66 11.22 7.30
CA ARG A 126 -14.69 10.23 6.20
C ARG A 126 -13.67 10.51 5.10
N LEU A 127 -12.49 11.00 5.47
CA LEU A 127 -11.40 11.35 4.53
C LEU A 127 -10.61 10.13 4.04
N CYS A 128 -10.75 8.98 4.72
CA CYS A 128 -10.04 7.76 4.39
C CYS A 128 -10.95 6.56 4.55
N SER A 129 -10.69 5.47 3.84
CA SER A 129 -11.49 4.26 3.97
C SER A 129 -11.34 3.65 5.37
N ARG A 130 -12.40 3.01 5.88
CA ARG A 130 -12.40 2.36 7.20
C ARG A 130 -11.27 1.34 7.36
N HIS A 131 -10.89 0.69 6.26
CA HIS A 131 -9.81 -0.30 6.26
C HIS A 131 -8.46 0.34 6.60
N TYR A 132 -8.10 1.46 5.96
CA TYR A 132 -6.86 2.20 6.28
C TYR A 132 -6.88 2.80 7.68
N VAL A 133 -8.02 3.35 8.12
CA VAL A 133 -8.21 3.87 9.48
C VAL A 133 -7.96 2.77 10.50
N SER A 134 -8.57 1.59 10.34
CA SER A 134 -8.38 0.44 11.25
C SER A 134 -6.93 -0.03 11.29
N ARG A 135 -6.26 -0.12 10.14
CA ARG A 135 -4.86 -0.53 10.06
C ARG A 135 -3.92 0.46 10.74
N TRP A 136 -4.06 1.75 10.47
CA TRP A 136 -3.27 2.77 11.15
C TRP A 136 -3.54 2.80 12.65
N ARG A 137 -4.78 2.63 13.08
CA ARG A 137 -5.13 2.57 14.48
C ARG A 137 -4.40 1.42 15.18
N SER A 138 -4.45 0.21 14.61
CA SER A 138 -3.71 -0.95 15.13
C SER A 138 -2.19 -0.72 15.16
N MET A 139 -1.61 -0.10 14.14
CA MET A 139 -0.17 0.22 14.14
C MET A 139 0.22 1.27 15.17
N LEU A 140 -0.65 2.20 15.50
CA LEU A 140 -0.41 3.27 16.47
C LEU A 140 -0.75 2.87 17.91
N GLU A 141 -1.30 1.68 18.13
CA GLU A 141 -1.56 1.15 19.46
C GLU A 141 -0.27 0.72 20.17
N GLY A 142 -0.23 0.96 21.48
CA GLY A 142 0.87 0.51 22.33
C GLY A 142 1.99 1.53 22.53
N PRO A 143 3.13 1.08 23.06
CA PRO A 143 4.28 1.92 23.37
C PRO A 143 4.99 2.39 22.09
N VAL A 144 5.77 3.47 22.20
CA VAL A 144 6.49 4.10 21.09
C VAL A 144 7.39 3.12 20.35
N GLU A 145 8.02 2.21 21.07
CA GLU A 145 8.94 1.21 20.54
C GLU A 145 8.21 0.25 19.57
N ARG A 146 7.00 -0.15 19.93
CA ARG A 146 6.15 -1.00 19.08
C ARG A 146 5.69 -0.27 17.83
N VAL A 147 5.32 1.01 17.97
CA VAL A 147 4.96 1.86 16.82
C VAL A 147 6.14 2.01 15.86
N ALA A 148 7.34 2.29 16.40
CA ALA A 148 8.55 2.40 15.59
C ALA A 148 8.89 1.09 14.87
N GLN A 149 8.77 -0.05 15.55
CA GLN A 149 8.97 -1.37 14.96
C GLN A 149 7.98 -1.62 13.83
N ALA A 150 6.69 -1.34 14.02
CA ALA A 150 5.66 -1.52 13.01
C ALA A 150 5.90 -0.68 11.74
N LEU A 151 6.54 0.49 11.86
CA LEU A 151 6.96 1.31 10.71
C LEU A 151 8.14 0.69 9.93
N LEU A 152 8.90 -0.21 10.53
CA LEU A 152 10.06 -0.87 9.90
C LEU A 152 9.70 -2.25 9.33
N GLU A 153 8.70 -2.92 9.88
CA GLU A 153 8.33 -4.27 9.48
C GLU A 153 7.84 -4.31 8.02
N PRO A 154 8.36 -5.25 7.21
CA PRO A 154 7.84 -5.47 5.89
C PRO A 154 6.43 -6.06 5.98
N GLY A 155 5.48 -5.52 5.23
CA GLY A 155 4.11 -6.01 5.19
C GLY A 155 3.45 -5.72 3.86
N GLU A 156 2.49 -6.53 3.47
CA GLU A 156 1.76 -6.42 2.21
C GLU A 156 1.08 -5.04 2.04
N TRP A 157 0.69 -4.43 3.15
CA TRP A 157 -0.02 -3.15 3.17
C TRP A 157 0.89 -1.93 3.34
N ARG A 158 2.18 -2.13 3.58
CA ARG A 158 3.10 -1.04 3.92
C ARG A 158 3.11 0.07 2.87
N ASP A 159 3.24 -0.28 1.61
CA ASP A 159 3.32 0.71 0.53
C ASP A 159 2.01 1.48 0.36
N ALA A 160 0.86 0.80 0.49
CA ALA A 160 -0.45 1.42 0.43
C ALA A 160 -0.72 2.32 1.66
N LEU A 161 -0.33 1.87 2.86
CA LEU A 161 -0.46 2.65 4.09
C LEU A 161 0.42 3.90 4.05
N PHE A 162 1.66 3.79 3.55
CA PHE A 162 2.58 4.92 3.52
C PHE A 162 2.17 6.01 2.52
N GLN A 163 1.40 5.67 1.47
CA GLN A 163 0.81 6.66 0.58
C GLN A 163 -0.21 7.57 1.31
N ASN A 164 -0.94 7.01 2.27
CA ASN A 164 -1.90 7.72 3.10
C ASN A 164 -1.45 7.69 4.57
N THR A 165 -0.38 8.42 4.87
CA THR A 165 0.26 8.40 6.17
C THR A 165 -0.30 9.46 7.13
N PRO A 166 -0.56 9.13 8.41
CA PRO A 166 -0.92 10.13 9.41
C PRO A 166 0.27 10.97 9.89
N TRP A 167 1.46 10.71 9.37
CA TRP A 167 2.71 11.34 9.75
C TRP A 167 3.14 12.48 8.84
N ALA A 168 2.29 12.92 7.90
CA ALA A 168 2.62 13.99 6.94
C ALA A 168 3.24 15.22 7.63
N PHE A 169 2.74 15.60 8.81
CA PHE A 169 3.23 16.74 9.60
C PHE A 169 4.69 16.62 10.09
N VAL A 170 5.31 15.43 9.97
CA VAL A 170 6.72 15.19 10.29
C VAL A 170 7.54 14.81 9.06
N LEU A 171 6.89 14.15 8.11
CA LEU A 171 7.54 13.59 6.90
C LEU A 171 7.68 14.61 5.78
N GLU A 172 6.77 15.58 5.70
CA GLU A 172 6.93 16.68 4.76
C GLU A 172 8.14 17.51 5.19
N PRO A 173 9.08 17.82 4.27
CA PRO A 173 10.07 18.84 4.55
C PRO A 173 9.29 20.10 4.91
N ALA A 174 9.64 20.75 6.03
CA ALA A 174 9.09 22.04 6.35
C ALA A 174 9.12 22.87 5.07
N ALA A 175 7.93 23.28 4.58
CA ALA A 175 7.84 24.03 3.36
C ALA A 175 8.87 25.14 3.43
N SER A 176 9.91 25.04 2.61
CA SER A 176 10.90 26.07 2.47
C SER A 176 10.11 27.30 2.06
N SER A 177 10.02 28.26 2.94
CA SER A 177 9.49 29.59 2.70
C SER A 177 10.46 30.36 1.79
N ALA A 178 10.76 29.76 0.65
CA ALA A 178 11.42 30.39 -0.47
C ALA A 178 10.34 30.87 -1.43
N SER A 179 9.78 32.04 -1.11
CA SER A 179 9.10 32.89 -2.08
C SER A 179 10.06 33.09 -3.26
N SER A 180 9.81 32.37 -4.35
CA SER A 180 10.45 32.67 -5.62
C SER A 180 9.98 34.04 -6.07
N PRO A 181 10.83 35.04 -6.26
CA PRO A 181 10.43 36.29 -6.85
C PRO A 181 10.08 36.00 -8.32
N VAL A 182 8.77 36.17 -8.63
CA VAL A 182 8.30 36.16 -10.00
C VAL A 182 8.99 37.34 -10.73
N LEU A 183 9.95 37.00 -11.59
CA LEU A 183 10.51 37.95 -12.54
C LEU A 183 9.39 38.39 -13.49
N ARG A 184 8.79 39.53 -13.21
CA ARG A 184 7.94 40.23 -14.16
C ARG A 184 8.85 40.75 -15.30
N ALA A 185 8.87 40.03 -16.41
CA ALA A 185 9.40 40.57 -17.65
C ALA A 185 8.54 41.77 -18.08
N ARG A 186 9.09 42.97 -17.95
CA ARG A 186 8.54 44.18 -18.59
C ARG A 186 8.78 44.04 -20.10
N ARG A 187 7.69 43.87 -20.85
CA ARG A 187 7.71 44.17 -22.29
C ARG A 187 7.79 45.69 -22.49
N ARG A 188 8.77 46.14 -23.19
CA ARG A 188 8.79 47.39 -23.96
C ARG A 188 8.60 47.03 -25.43
#